data_069ebe8c7995f902a316f39fbb674dbc
#
_entry.id   069ebe8c7995f902a316f39fbb674dbc
#
_cell.length_a   1.000
_cell.length_b   1.000
_cell.length_c   1.000
_cell.angle_alpha   90.00
_cell.angle_beta   90.00
_cell.angle_gamma   90.00
#
_symmetry.space_group_name_H-M   'P 1'
#
loop_
_entity.id
_entity.type
_entity.pdbx_description
1 polymer ?
#
loop_
_entity_poly.entity_id
_entity_poly.type
_entity_poly.pdbx_seq_one_letter_code
_entity_poly.pdbx_strand_id
1 'polypeptide(L)'
;MPHRHSKSRTAALRGGTYFMADMVNQSNFKSRYREYGGEQAYIPAGPFKIRLPFIHYAWSIPEMCQAVFMCATCLGAIPVLTEVLGVSYDVALSMVIINGFGYCLHVLLGDPVVPGWVTPAIPLVTAYLTTYEIGPARNQALISTQMILGIIFLIFGITGLGSKVIEIVPNSVKAGVLMGGGISAVIGEFKADGGRFGKYPIAITIGAIIAYFCLFSPIWQKIRRSNKVIDLIGKFGMLPAIIIAVFVGPLAGEIALPDIQWWPLIKIPEFANIWNQLSPFAIGWPNAATWAASVPVAIVVYIIAFGDFVTSEALIREADEVRPDEKIDFNANRSNLVSGIRNCAMAIVSPYTQMCGPLWAAVTAAIATRYKEGPQAMESIYSGAGTFRLSTFVCVALIPISSFLQPVLPVALSLTLLVQGYVCCSLAMDMCNDTIEQGICGVMGAVLATRGAAWGLVVGLALFFICYQKRDKDGKAIVEDVVVPAVEEAKDAEK
;
A
#
# COMPACT_ATOMS: atom_id res chain seq x y z
N MET A 1 -21.87 31.41 47.73
CA MET A 1 -20.56 31.44 48.40
C MET A 1 -20.46 30.20 49.28
N PRO A 2 -19.34 29.51 49.38
CA PRO A 2 -18.10 29.44 48.64
C PRO A 2 -17.68 27.99 48.33
N HIS A 3 -16.89 27.74 47.32
CA HIS A 3 -15.83 26.72 47.36
C HIS A 3 -14.85 26.95 46.19
N ARG A 4 -13.92 27.82 46.42
CA ARG A 4 -12.69 27.91 45.63
C ARG A 4 -11.55 27.66 46.62
N HIS A 5 -10.96 26.46 46.56
CA HIS A 5 -9.59 26.16 47.00
C HIS A 5 -9.38 24.64 47.09
N SER A 6 -9.19 23.98 45.95
CA SER A 6 -8.65 22.62 45.92
C SER A 6 -8.05 22.20 44.58
N LYS A 7 -7.88 23.09 43.59
CA LYS A 7 -7.37 22.72 42.28
C LYS A 7 -5.87 22.95 42.02
N SER A 8 -5.14 23.60 42.91
CA SER A 8 -3.74 23.97 42.64
C SER A 8 -2.68 23.00 43.20
N ARG A 9 -3.01 22.18 44.19
CA ARG A 9 -2.03 21.22 44.76
C ARG A 9 -1.96 19.87 43.99
N THR A 10 -3.03 19.49 43.31
CA THR A 10 -3.07 18.22 42.49
C THR A 10 -2.38 18.38 41.15
N ALA A 11 -2.30 19.59 40.58
CA ALA A 11 -1.66 19.80 39.28
C ALA A 11 -0.11 19.77 39.36
N ALA A 12 0.47 20.26 40.45
CA ALA A 12 1.93 20.26 40.64
C ALA A 12 2.52 18.87 40.93
N LEU A 13 1.75 18.00 41.59
CA LEU A 13 2.16 16.60 41.80
C LEU A 13 1.98 15.71 40.55
N ARG A 14 1.02 16.06 39.70
CA ARG A 14 0.86 15.34 38.41
C ARG A 14 1.97 15.65 37.40
N GLY A 15 2.47 16.89 37.33
CA GLY A 15 3.54 17.26 36.40
C GLY A 15 4.88 16.57 36.67
N GLY A 16 5.24 16.38 37.94
CA GLY A 16 6.48 15.70 38.33
C GLY A 16 6.45 14.18 38.06
N THR A 17 5.29 13.55 38.25
CA THR A 17 5.10 12.11 38.03
C THR A 17 5.07 11.78 36.55
N TYR A 18 4.48 12.65 35.70
CA TYR A 18 4.49 12.48 34.25
C TYR A 18 5.91 12.56 33.67
N PHE A 19 6.72 13.51 34.13
CA PHE A 19 8.11 13.65 33.64
C PHE A 19 8.99 12.45 34.02
N MET A 20 8.85 11.93 35.25
CA MET A 20 9.57 10.72 35.66
C MET A 20 9.08 9.46 34.96
N ALA A 21 7.79 9.32 34.72
CA ALA A 21 7.23 8.15 34.03
C ALA A 21 7.61 8.14 32.53
N ASP A 22 7.62 9.27 31.85
CA ASP A 22 8.13 9.37 30.49
C ASP A 22 9.62 9.00 30.42
N MET A 23 10.44 9.40 31.39
CA MET A 23 11.84 8.98 31.48
C MET A 23 11.98 7.47 31.75
N VAL A 24 11.15 6.91 32.63
CA VAL A 24 11.15 5.47 32.95
C VAL A 24 10.67 4.66 31.74
N ASN A 25 9.65 5.11 31.01
CA ASN A 25 9.16 4.46 29.82
C ASN A 25 10.17 4.51 28.66
N GLN A 26 10.87 5.63 28.48
CA GLN A 26 11.91 5.78 27.45
C GLN A 26 13.15 4.93 27.71
N SER A 27 13.47 4.64 28.98
CA SER A 27 14.68 3.89 29.38
C SER A 27 14.42 2.40 29.63
N ASN A 28 13.15 1.94 29.63
CA ASN A 28 12.83 0.59 30.10
C ASN A 28 12.77 -0.42 28.94
N PHE A 29 13.89 -1.08 28.67
CA PHE A 29 14.06 -2.07 27.63
C PHE A 29 13.08 -3.27 27.72
N LYS A 30 12.50 -3.54 28.89
CA LYS A 30 11.67 -4.73 29.16
C LYS A 30 10.25 -4.44 29.59
N SER A 31 9.73 -3.23 29.35
CA SER A 31 8.41 -2.85 29.84
C SER A 31 7.38 -2.71 28.73
N ARG A 32 6.20 -3.31 28.91
CA ARG A 32 4.99 -3.00 28.16
C ARG A 32 4.12 -1.94 28.85
N TYR A 33 4.53 -1.54 30.03
CA TYR A 33 3.77 -0.57 30.82
C TYR A 33 3.78 0.80 30.14
N ARG A 34 2.61 1.42 30.09
CA ARG A 34 2.43 2.83 29.77
C ARG A 34 1.50 3.45 30.81
N GLU A 35 1.71 4.73 31.11
CA GLU A 35 0.73 5.50 31.86
C GLU A 35 -0.51 5.79 31.00
N TYR A 36 -1.64 6.04 31.65
CA TYR A 36 -2.87 6.43 30.97
C TYR A 36 -2.64 7.72 30.16
N GLY A 37 -2.89 7.67 28.85
CA GLY A 37 -2.62 8.76 27.92
C GLY A 37 -1.17 8.90 27.49
N GLY A 38 -0.29 7.96 27.87
CA GLY A 38 1.11 7.90 27.44
C GLY A 38 1.31 7.10 26.16
N GLU A 39 2.48 7.28 25.54
CA GLU A 39 2.90 6.42 24.41
C GLU A 39 3.25 5.00 24.87
N GLN A 40 3.03 4.02 24.00
CA GLN A 40 3.55 2.66 24.20
C GLN A 40 5.07 2.66 24.32
N ALA A 41 5.60 1.90 25.27
CA ALA A 41 7.03 1.82 25.56
C ALA A 41 7.88 1.53 24.31
N TYR A 42 9.09 2.10 24.26
CA TYR A 42 10.02 1.95 23.15
C TYR A 42 11.46 2.19 23.58
N ILE A 43 12.41 1.80 22.73
CA ILE A 43 13.81 2.17 22.85
C ILE A 43 14.08 3.34 21.89
N PRO A 44 14.53 4.51 22.35
CA PRO A 44 14.83 5.63 21.47
C PRO A 44 16.08 5.35 20.63
N ALA A 45 16.00 5.58 19.32
CA ALA A 45 17.09 5.42 18.37
C ALA A 45 17.07 6.56 17.34
N GLY A 46 17.46 7.77 17.74
CA GLY A 46 17.37 8.98 16.92
C GLY A 46 15.93 9.28 16.53
N PRO A 47 15.59 9.32 15.23
CA PRO A 47 14.22 9.57 14.78
C PRO A 47 13.30 8.36 14.98
N PHE A 48 13.86 7.17 15.30
CA PHE A 48 13.12 5.92 15.42
C PHE A 48 12.77 5.60 16.87
N LYS A 49 11.67 4.88 17.03
CA LYS A 49 11.15 4.37 18.31
C LYS A 49 11.05 2.86 18.22
N ILE A 50 12.12 2.15 18.64
CA ILE A 50 12.20 0.70 18.48
C ILE A 50 11.22 0.02 19.43
N ARG A 51 10.31 -0.79 18.86
CA ARG A 51 9.33 -1.60 19.58
C ARG A 51 9.42 -3.06 19.18
N LEU A 52 9.75 -3.89 20.15
CA LEU A 52 9.89 -5.35 19.96
C LEU A 52 8.61 -6.06 20.41
N PRO A 53 8.13 -7.05 19.63
CA PRO A 53 6.98 -7.88 20.03
C PRO A 53 7.27 -8.61 21.34
N PHE A 54 6.24 -8.84 22.13
CA PHE A 54 6.27 -9.45 23.48
C PHE A 54 7.00 -8.64 24.55
N ILE A 55 7.91 -7.75 24.18
CA ILE A 55 8.68 -6.91 25.12
C ILE A 55 7.95 -5.58 25.31
N HIS A 56 7.63 -4.86 24.23
CA HIS A 56 7.05 -3.53 24.29
C HIS A 56 5.54 -3.52 23.99
N TYR A 57 5.01 -4.55 23.35
CA TYR A 57 3.56 -4.69 23.11
C TYR A 57 3.14 -6.17 23.14
N ALA A 58 1.85 -6.41 23.50
CA ALA A 58 1.30 -7.76 23.57
C ALA A 58 1.07 -8.34 22.18
N TRP A 59 1.11 -9.67 22.10
CA TRP A 59 0.70 -10.41 20.92
C TRP A 59 -0.82 -10.45 20.80
N SER A 60 -1.37 -10.21 19.62
CA SER A 60 -2.81 -10.21 19.37
C SER A 60 -3.24 -11.39 18.50
N ILE A 61 -3.94 -12.35 19.10
CA ILE A 61 -4.36 -13.59 18.41
C ILE A 61 -5.28 -13.32 17.22
N PRO A 62 -6.27 -12.40 17.28
CA PRO A 62 -7.12 -12.12 16.13
C PRO A 62 -6.36 -11.60 14.91
N GLU A 63 -5.38 -10.70 15.09
CA GLU A 63 -4.56 -10.19 14.01
C GLU A 63 -3.59 -11.25 13.48
N MET A 64 -3.13 -12.16 14.32
CA MET A 64 -2.39 -13.34 13.88
C MET A 64 -3.26 -14.22 12.96
N CYS A 65 -4.49 -14.53 13.37
CA CYS A 65 -5.41 -15.29 12.52
C CYS A 65 -5.71 -14.55 11.21
N GLN A 66 -5.94 -13.23 11.26
CA GLN A 66 -6.15 -12.44 10.05
C GLN A 66 -4.94 -12.51 9.12
N ALA A 67 -3.72 -12.47 9.66
CA ALA A 67 -2.48 -12.57 8.88
C ALA A 67 -2.34 -13.91 8.16
N VAL A 68 -2.74 -15.03 8.79
CA VAL A 68 -2.75 -16.36 8.15
C VAL A 68 -3.61 -16.37 6.90
N PHE A 69 -4.80 -15.78 6.95
CA PHE A 69 -5.67 -15.68 5.77
C PHE A 69 -5.15 -14.68 4.73
N MET A 70 -4.59 -13.55 5.19
CA MET A 70 -4.14 -12.48 4.30
C MET A 70 -2.77 -12.73 3.67
N CYS A 71 -2.01 -13.74 4.10
CA CYS A 71 -0.71 -14.08 3.49
C CYS A 71 -0.84 -14.47 2.00
N ALA A 72 -1.99 -14.98 1.58
CA ALA A 72 -2.30 -15.27 0.18
C ALA A 72 -2.09 -14.04 -0.72
N THR A 73 -2.43 -12.84 -0.24
CA THR A 73 -2.23 -11.59 -1.01
C THR A 73 -0.73 -11.26 -1.16
N CYS A 74 0.07 -11.56 -0.15
CA CYS A 74 1.53 -11.37 -0.22
C CYS A 74 2.18 -12.36 -1.21
N LEU A 75 1.72 -13.61 -1.22
CA LEU A 75 2.16 -14.63 -2.18
C LEU A 75 1.75 -14.28 -3.63
N GLY A 76 0.74 -13.45 -3.83
CA GLY A 76 0.35 -12.92 -5.14
C GLY A 76 1.45 -12.11 -5.86
N ALA A 77 2.56 -11.77 -5.19
CA ALA A 77 3.73 -11.21 -5.84
C ALA A 77 4.48 -12.23 -6.71
N ILE A 78 4.42 -13.52 -6.37
CA ILE A 78 5.19 -14.57 -7.05
C ILE A 78 4.92 -14.60 -8.56
N PRO A 79 3.67 -14.60 -9.06
CA PRO A 79 3.42 -14.56 -10.50
C PRO A 79 4.06 -13.36 -11.20
N VAL A 80 4.04 -12.16 -10.59
CA VAL A 80 4.70 -10.98 -11.17
C VAL A 80 6.21 -11.20 -11.24
N LEU A 81 6.82 -11.71 -10.18
CA LEU A 81 8.26 -11.92 -10.12
C LEU A 81 8.72 -12.97 -11.16
N THR A 82 8.00 -14.09 -11.25
CA THR A 82 8.32 -15.16 -12.22
C THR A 82 8.09 -14.71 -13.65
N GLU A 83 6.99 -14.04 -13.95
CA GLU A 83 6.64 -13.60 -15.31
C GLU A 83 7.50 -12.41 -15.77
N VAL A 84 7.73 -11.44 -14.86
CA VAL A 84 8.45 -10.21 -15.24
C VAL A 84 9.96 -10.37 -15.14
N LEU A 85 10.47 -10.95 -14.07
CA LEU A 85 11.93 -11.08 -13.89
C LEU A 85 12.50 -12.40 -14.44
N GLY A 86 11.65 -13.37 -14.78
CA GLY A 86 12.05 -14.69 -15.29
C GLY A 86 12.72 -15.56 -14.22
N VAL A 87 12.52 -15.27 -12.94
CA VAL A 87 13.08 -16.08 -11.84
C VAL A 87 12.22 -17.32 -11.57
N SER A 88 12.82 -18.35 -10.97
CA SER A 88 12.08 -19.55 -10.57
C SER A 88 11.09 -19.26 -9.43
N TYR A 89 10.09 -20.14 -9.26
CA TYR A 89 9.14 -20.05 -8.14
C TYR A 89 9.85 -19.97 -6.77
N ASP A 90 10.87 -20.80 -6.57
CA ASP A 90 11.61 -20.87 -5.30
C ASP A 90 12.37 -19.56 -5.01
N VAL A 91 12.97 -18.96 -6.02
CA VAL A 91 13.61 -17.64 -5.91
C VAL A 91 12.56 -16.56 -5.65
N ALA A 92 11.45 -16.57 -6.37
CA ALA A 92 10.36 -15.62 -6.17
C ALA A 92 9.74 -15.73 -4.76
N LEU A 93 9.48 -16.94 -4.27
CA LEU A 93 9.02 -17.17 -2.88
C LEU A 93 10.05 -16.65 -1.86
N SER A 94 11.33 -16.90 -2.10
CA SER A 94 12.41 -16.39 -1.26
C SER A 94 12.47 -14.87 -1.23
N MET A 95 12.24 -14.20 -2.38
CA MET A 95 12.12 -12.74 -2.48
C MET A 95 10.92 -12.23 -1.67
N VAL A 96 9.76 -12.90 -1.73
CA VAL A 96 8.57 -12.53 -0.95
C VAL A 96 8.85 -12.66 0.55
N ILE A 97 9.55 -13.71 1.00
CA ILE A 97 9.92 -13.89 2.40
C ILE A 97 10.85 -12.76 2.86
N ILE A 98 11.92 -12.46 2.13
CA ILE A 98 12.87 -11.39 2.48
C ILE A 98 12.17 -10.03 2.52
N ASN A 99 11.33 -9.74 1.53
CA ASN A 99 10.54 -8.52 1.50
C ASN A 99 9.50 -8.46 2.63
N GLY A 100 8.91 -9.60 3.01
CA GLY A 100 8.04 -9.74 4.18
C GLY A 100 8.74 -9.31 5.46
N PHE A 101 9.97 -9.77 5.67
CA PHE A 101 10.82 -9.35 6.79
C PHE A 101 11.06 -7.82 6.74
N GLY A 102 11.39 -7.28 5.57
CA GLY A 102 11.57 -5.83 5.38
C GLY A 102 10.34 -5.01 5.77
N TYR A 103 9.12 -5.53 5.61
CA TYR A 103 7.90 -4.85 6.07
C TYR A 103 7.76 -4.78 7.59
N CYS A 104 8.37 -5.69 8.35
CA CYS A 104 8.37 -5.64 9.81
C CYS A 104 9.12 -4.41 10.34
N LEU A 105 10.06 -3.84 9.57
CA LEU A 105 10.84 -2.66 9.96
C LEU A 105 9.96 -1.46 10.31
N HIS A 106 8.81 -1.27 9.67
CA HIS A 106 7.94 -0.12 9.94
C HIS A 106 7.48 -0.13 11.40
N VAL A 107 6.83 -1.20 11.84
CA VAL A 107 6.35 -1.30 13.23
C VAL A 107 7.51 -1.38 14.20
N LEU A 108 8.58 -2.10 13.85
CA LEU A 108 9.80 -2.19 14.66
C LEU A 108 10.43 -0.82 14.92
N LEU A 109 10.45 0.07 13.93
CA LEU A 109 11.04 1.40 14.03
C LEU A 109 10.05 2.49 14.45
N GLY A 110 8.82 2.09 14.79
CA GLY A 110 7.87 2.95 15.47
C GLY A 110 6.70 3.49 14.66
N ASP A 111 6.48 2.99 13.43
CA ASP A 111 5.27 3.32 12.67
C ASP A 111 4.07 2.54 13.23
N PRO A 112 2.95 3.21 13.54
CA PRO A 112 1.75 2.58 14.07
C PRO A 112 0.84 1.97 12.99
N VAL A 113 1.31 1.93 11.74
CA VAL A 113 0.54 1.46 10.58
C VAL A 113 1.12 0.18 10.01
N VAL A 114 0.31 -0.56 9.28
CA VAL A 114 0.76 -1.74 8.54
C VAL A 114 1.22 -1.30 7.16
N PRO A 115 2.53 -1.42 6.84
CA PRO A 115 3.03 -1.08 5.52
C PRO A 115 2.56 -2.10 4.47
N GLY A 116 2.53 -1.69 3.21
CA GLY A 116 2.08 -2.53 2.11
C GLY A 116 2.85 -2.28 0.82
N TRP A 117 2.33 -2.84 -0.27
CA TRP A 117 2.79 -2.56 -1.61
C TRP A 117 2.25 -1.20 -2.07
N VAL A 118 2.99 -0.53 -2.95
CA VAL A 118 2.42 0.56 -3.75
C VAL A 118 1.62 -0.08 -4.89
N THR A 119 0.48 -0.68 -4.55
CA THR A 119 -0.27 -1.57 -5.46
C THR A 119 -0.64 -0.92 -6.79
N PRO A 120 -1.12 0.34 -6.86
CA PRO A 120 -1.44 0.99 -8.13
C PRO A 120 -0.22 1.21 -9.04
N ALA A 121 0.98 1.18 -8.48
CA ALA A 121 2.21 1.35 -9.25
C ALA A 121 2.69 0.04 -9.90
N ILE A 122 2.24 -1.13 -9.45
CA ILE A 122 2.70 -2.43 -9.96
C ILE A 122 2.57 -2.53 -11.48
N PRO A 123 1.42 -2.24 -12.11
CA PRO A 123 1.29 -2.32 -13.56
C PRO A 123 2.20 -1.34 -14.30
N LEU A 124 2.42 -0.16 -13.75
CA LEU A 124 3.28 0.88 -14.34
C LEU A 124 4.76 0.47 -14.30
N VAL A 125 5.20 -0.03 -13.15
CA VAL A 125 6.55 -0.57 -12.98
C VAL A 125 6.76 -1.77 -13.89
N THR A 126 5.80 -2.69 -13.93
CA THR A 126 5.84 -3.88 -14.79
C THR A 126 5.93 -3.49 -16.27
N ALA A 127 5.09 -2.56 -16.73
CA ALA A 127 5.12 -2.06 -18.10
C ALA A 127 6.47 -1.42 -18.45
N TYR A 128 7.08 -0.67 -17.54
CA TYR A 128 8.42 -0.14 -17.71
C TYR A 128 9.48 -1.24 -17.79
N LEU A 129 9.44 -2.21 -16.88
CA LEU A 129 10.42 -3.30 -16.86
C LEU A 129 10.36 -4.16 -18.11
N THR A 130 9.17 -4.39 -18.68
CA THR A 130 9.00 -5.18 -19.91
C THR A 130 9.54 -4.51 -21.17
N THR A 131 9.96 -3.24 -21.12
CA THR A 131 10.71 -2.60 -22.22
C THR A 131 12.16 -3.09 -22.33
N TYR A 132 12.66 -3.78 -21.31
CA TYR A 132 13.97 -4.41 -21.28
C TYR A 132 13.85 -5.92 -21.47
N GLU A 133 14.86 -6.54 -22.03
CA GLU A 133 14.94 -8.00 -22.13
C GLU A 133 15.04 -8.65 -20.74
N ILE A 134 14.47 -9.87 -20.60
CA ILE A 134 14.55 -10.66 -19.35
C ILE A 134 16.02 -10.95 -19.06
N GLY A 135 16.41 -10.73 -17.81
CA GLY A 135 17.77 -10.94 -17.34
C GLY A 135 18.40 -9.68 -16.72
N PRO A 136 19.73 -9.52 -16.78
CA PRO A 136 20.44 -8.45 -16.06
C PRO A 136 19.94 -7.06 -16.39
N ALA A 137 19.63 -6.75 -17.66
CA ALA A 137 19.17 -5.42 -18.07
C ALA A 137 17.84 -5.03 -17.40
N ARG A 138 16.88 -5.96 -17.35
CA ARG A 138 15.58 -5.76 -16.69
C ARG A 138 15.73 -5.65 -15.18
N ASN A 139 16.58 -6.47 -14.58
CA ASN A 139 16.86 -6.44 -13.15
C ASN A 139 17.55 -5.12 -12.75
N GLN A 140 18.47 -4.62 -13.57
CA GLN A 140 19.09 -3.30 -13.39
C GLN A 140 18.06 -2.16 -13.48
N ALA A 141 17.08 -2.24 -14.38
CA ALA A 141 15.98 -1.27 -14.45
C ALA A 141 15.10 -1.29 -13.19
N LEU A 142 14.84 -2.46 -12.62
CA LEU A 142 14.15 -2.59 -11.33
C LEU A 142 14.97 -2.00 -10.18
N ILE A 143 16.27 -2.33 -10.12
CA ILE A 143 17.19 -1.80 -9.10
C ILE A 143 17.20 -0.28 -9.13
N SER A 144 17.39 0.33 -10.32
CA SER A 144 17.43 1.80 -10.46
C SER A 144 16.11 2.44 -10.04
N THR A 145 14.96 1.89 -10.45
CA THR A 145 13.65 2.43 -10.08
C THR A 145 13.42 2.37 -8.57
N GLN A 146 13.70 1.23 -7.95
CA GLN A 146 13.51 1.04 -6.51
C GLN A 146 14.51 1.86 -5.68
N MET A 147 15.76 1.99 -6.15
CA MET A 147 16.78 2.80 -5.49
C MET A 147 16.41 4.29 -5.54
N ILE A 148 16.03 4.82 -6.71
CA ILE A 148 15.59 6.21 -6.85
C ILE A 148 14.37 6.48 -5.94
N LEU A 149 13.39 5.60 -5.93
CA LEU A 149 12.25 5.70 -5.04
C LEU A 149 12.69 5.76 -3.57
N GLY A 150 13.60 4.86 -3.17
CA GLY A 150 14.16 4.85 -1.81
C GLY A 150 14.86 6.16 -1.46
N ILE A 151 15.65 6.70 -2.40
CA ILE A 151 16.35 8.00 -2.23
C ILE A 151 15.34 9.15 -2.09
N ILE A 152 14.27 9.17 -2.89
CA ILE A 152 13.19 10.17 -2.77
C ILE A 152 12.57 10.12 -1.38
N PHE A 153 12.20 8.94 -0.89
CA PHE A 153 11.68 8.74 0.47
C PHE A 153 12.68 9.24 1.54
N LEU A 154 13.98 8.93 1.40
CA LEU A 154 15.01 9.38 2.35
C LEU A 154 15.15 10.90 2.36
N ILE A 155 15.24 11.54 1.18
CA ILE A 155 15.35 13.00 1.07
C ILE A 155 14.15 13.65 1.77
N PHE A 156 12.92 13.20 1.51
CA PHE A 156 11.74 13.79 2.12
C PHE A 156 11.59 13.45 3.60
N GLY A 157 12.04 12.28 4.02
CA GLY A 157 12.08 11.92 5.44
C GLY A 157 13.08 12.75 6.25
N ILE A 158 14.25 13.05 5.67
CA ILE A 158 15.28 13.89 6.33
C ILE A 158 14.88 15.36 6.33
N THR A 159 14.39 15.87 5.20
CA THR A 159 14.10 17.31 5.02
C THR A 159 12.72 17.72 5.56
N GLY A 160 11.79 16.77 5.71
CA GLY A 160 10.39 17.05 6.05
C GLY A 160 9.62 17.81 4.95
N LEU A 161 10.17 17.87 3.74
CA LEU A 161 9.57 18.62 2.62
C LEU A 161 8.54 17.82 1.82
N GLY A 162 8.32 16.54 2.15
CA GLY A 162 7.44 15.65 1.38
C GLY A 162 6.03 16.22 1.20
N SER A 163 5.39 16.69 2.27
CA SER A 163 4.08 17.31 2.21
C SER A 163 4.07 18.55 1.34
N LYS A 164 5.05 19.46 1.53
CA LYS A 164 5.13 20.71 0.74
C LYS A 164 5.31 20.47 -0.75
N VAL A 165 6.14 19.50 -1.12
CA VAL A 165 6.37 19.16 -2.53
C VAL A 165 5.11 18.59 -3.17
N ILE A 166 4.40 17.73 -2.45
CA ILE A 166 3.17 17.12 -2.97
C ILE A 166 2.00 18.12 -2.99
N GLU A 167 1.95 19.10 -2.09
CA GLU A 167 0.98 20.20 -2.14
C GLU A 167 1.12 21.04 -3.42
N ILE A 168 2.34 21.17 -3.94
CA ILE A 168 2.61 21.88 -5.20
C ILE A 168 2.10 21.09 -6.42
N VAL A 169 2.07 19.75 -6.35
CA VAL A 169 1.58 18.91 -7.45
C VAL A 169 0.06 19.07 -7.57
N PRO A 170 -0.46 19.48 -8.74
CA PRO A 170 -1.90 19.68 -8.95
C PRO A 170 -2.71 18.41 -8.69
N ASN A 171 -3.94 18.56 -8.15
CA ASN A 171 -4.82 17.43 -7.90
C ASN A 171 -5.14 16.64 -9.17
N SER A 172 -5.35 17.32 -10.30
CA SER A 172 -5.55 16.69 -11.61
C SER A 172 -4.38 15.79 -12.03
N VAL A 173 -3.14 16.19 -11.71
CA VAL A 173 -1.94 15.38 -12.01
C VAL A 173 -1.85 14.17 -11.08
N LYS A 174 -2.07 14.36 -9.77
CA LYS A 174 -2.14 13.25 -8.80
C LYS A 174 -3.23 12.24 -9.19
N ALA A 175 -4.42 12.74 -9.51
CA ALA A 175 -5.55 11.95 -9.98
C ALA A 175 -5.22 11.20 -11.28
N GLY A 176 -4.59 11.89 -12.25
CA GLY A 176 -4.15 11.29 -13.52
C GLY A 176 -3.15 10.15 -13.34
N VAL A 177 -2.25 10.25 -12.35
CA VAL A 177 -1.32 9.17 -11.99
C VAL A 177 -2.08 7.96 -11.45
N LEU A 178 -3.04 8.16 -10.54
CA LEU A 178 -3.88 7.09 -10.00
C LEU A 178 -4.75 6.44 -11.09
N MET A 179 -5.39 7.26 -11.92
CA MET A 179 -6.19 6.81 -13.06
C MET A 179 -5.37 5.95 -14.01
N GLY A 180 -4.16 6.40 -14.36
CA GLY A 180 -3.26 5.66 -15.23
C GLY A 180 -2.81 4.32 -14.64
N GLY A 181 -2.54 4.28 -13.33
CA GLY A 181 -2.25 3.04 -12.62
C GLY A 181 -3.42 2.06 -12.66
N GLY A 182 -4.63 2.55 -12.39
CA GLY A 182 -5.85 1.75 -12.45
C GLY A 182 -6.16 1.20 -13.84
N ILE A 183 -6.09 2.05 -14.86
CA ILE A 183 -6.30 1.64 -16.27
C ILE A 183 -5.23 0.61 -16.69
N SER A 184 -3.96 0.84 -16.35
CA SER A 184 -2.87 -0.11 -16.65
C SER A 184 -3.09 -1.48 -16.02
N ALA A 185 -3.62 -1.51 -14.78
CA ALA A 185 -3.94 -2.76 -14.09
C ALA A 185 -4.98 -3.56 -14.85
N VAL A 186 -6.07 -2.93 -15.28
CA VAL A 186 -7.14 -3.59 -16.05
C VAL A 186 -6.65 -4.02 -17.42
N ILE A 187 -6.00 -3.12 -18.18
CA ILE A 187 -5.49 -3.45 -19.52
C ILE A 187 -4.51 -4.63 -19.46
N GLY A 188 -3.65 -4.66 -18.44
CA GLY A 188 -2.66 -5.73 -18.28
C GLY A 188 -3.28 -7.13 -18.18
N GLU A 189 -4.45 -7.25 -17.55
CA GLU A 189 -5.15 -8.53 -17.39
C GLU A 189 -5.82 -9.02 -18.68
N PHE A 190 -6.28 -8.08 -19.54
CA PHE A 190 -7.03 -8.41 -20.77
C PHE A 190 -6.19 -8.35 -22.05
N LYS A 191 -4.87 -8.13 -21.98
CA LYS A 191 -4.01 -8.16 -23.16
C LYS A 191 -4.11 -9.52 -23.86
N ALA A 192 -4.22 -9.50 -25.20
CA ALA A 192 -4.24 -10.71 -26.00
C ALA A 192 -2.97 -11.55 -25.82
N ASP A 193 -1.80 -10.87 -25.80
CA ASP A 193 -0.51 -11.52 -25.58
C ASP A 193 -0.07 -11.30 -24.12
N GLY A 194 -0.18 -12.35 -23.31
CA GLY A 194 0.33 -12.37 -21.94
C GLY A 194 -0.64 -11.97 -20.83
N GLY A 195 -1.88 -11.60 -21.14
CA GLY A 195 -2.93 -11.37 -20.15
C GLY A 195 -3.38 -12.66 -19.46
N ARG A 196 -3.57 -12.61 -18.13
CA ARG A 196 -3.97 -13.82 -17.36
C ARG A 196 -5.40 -14.23 -17.67
N PHE A 197 -6.26 -13.27 -18.04
CA PHE A 197 -7.64 -13.56 -18.44
C PHE A 197 -7.72 -14.59 -19.58
N GLY A 198 -6.80 -14.56 -20.55
CA GLY A 198 -6.75 -15.56 -21.64
C GLY A 198 -6.43 -16.98 -21.17
N LYS A 199 -5.76 -17.13 -20.00
CA LYS A 199 -5.38 -18.43 -19.43
C LYS A 199 -6.40 -18.96 -18.41
N TYR A 200 -7.08 -18.07 -17.68
CA TYR A 200 -7.96 -18.40 -16.56
C TYR A 200 -9.31 -17.65 -16.65
N PRO A 201 -10.03 -17.71 -17.81
CA PRO A 201 -11.20 -16.86 -18.04
C PRO A 201 -12.34 -17.11 -17.05
N ILE A 202 -12.64 -18.36 -16.72
CA ILE A 202 -13.76 -18.72 -15.84
C ILE A 202 -13.43 -18.36 -14.38
N ALA A 203 -12.24 -18.75 -13.91
CA ALA A 203 -11.81 -18.50 -12.55
C ALA A 203 -11.71 -16.98 -12.27
N ILE A 204 -11.14 -16.20 -13.19
CA ILE A 204 -11.05 -14.75 -13.07
C ILE A 204 -12.44 -14.11 -13.15
N THR A 205 -13.31 -14.52 -14.07
CA THR A 205 -14.64 -13.92 -14.21
C THR A 205 -15.47 -14.14 -12.95
N ILE A 206 -15.59 -15.38 -12.48
CA ILE A 206 -16.37 -15.71 -11.29
C ILE A 206 -15.76 -15.04 -10.05
N GLY A 207 -14.43 -15.12 -9.89
CA GLY A 207 -13.73 -14.46 -8.81
C GLY A 207 -13.93 -12.94 -8.80
N ALA A 208 -13.86 -12.28 -9.96
CA ALA A 208 -14.08 -10.84 -10.09
C ALA A 208 -15.51 -10.45 -9.75
N ILE A 209 -16.52 -11.15 -10.26
CA ILE A 209 -17.93 -10.90 -9.90
C ILE A 209 -18.13 -10.94 -8.40
N ILE A 210 -17.57 -11.97 -7.74
CA ILE A 210 -17.69 -12.13 -6.28
C ILE A 210 -16.92 -11.04 -5.55
N ALA A 211 -15.70 -10.71 -5.99
CA ALA A 211 -14.89 -9.64 -5.40
C ALA A 211 -15.61 -8.29 -5.47
N TYR A 212 -16.10 -7.91 -6.65
CA TYR A 212 -16.85 -6.66 -6.82
C TYR A 212 -18.15 -6.64 -6.03
N PHE A 213 -18.89 -7.77 -6.01
CA PHE A 213 -20.10 -7.89 -5.20
C PHE A 213 -19.81 -7.70 -3.70
N CYS A 214 -18.81 -8.42 -3.18
CA CYS A 214 -18.46 -8.36 -1.76
C CYS A 214 -17.89 -7.00 -1.33
N LEU A 215 -17.16 -6.31 -2.20
CA LEU A 215 -16.49 -5.07 -1.84
C LEU A 215 -17.36 -3.83 -2.10
N PHE A 216 -18.10 -3.79 -3.22
CA PHE A 216 -18.72 -2.55 -3.68
C PHE A 216 -20.24 -2.59 -3.78
N SER A 217 -20.89 -3.79 -3.70
CA SER A 217 -22.35 -3.87 -3.85
C SER A 217 -23.10 -3.28 -2.65
N PRO A 218 -24.03 -2.34 -2.87
CA PRO A 218 -24.92 -1.85 -1.81
C PRO A 218 -25.78 -2.94 -1.20
N ILE A 219 -26.15 -3.95 -1.98
CA ILE A 219 -26.93 -5.11 -1.52
C ILE A 219 -26.13 -5.89 -0.49
N TRP A 220 -24.86 -6.20 -0.79
CA TRP A 220 -23.96 -6.88 0.14
C TRP A 220 -23.77 -6.08 1.44
N GLN A 221 -23.57 -4.77 1.34
CA GLN A 221 -23.44 -3.90 2.52
C GLN A 221 -24.69 -3.94 3.40
N LYS A 222 -25.89 -3.99 2.80
CA LYS A 222 -27.14 -4.14 3.54
C LYS A 222 -27.24 -5.50 4.24
N ILE A 223 -26.84 -6.59 3.58
CA ILE A 223 -26.85 -7.95 4.14
C ILE A 223 -25.85 -8.04 5.31
N ARG A 224 -24.65 -7.47 5.17
CA ARG A 224 -23.63 -7.42 6.24
C ARG A 224 -24.16 -6.78 7.52
N ARG A 225 -24.90 -5.68 7.41
CA ARG A 225 -25.48 -4.97 8.57
C ARG A 225 -26.52 -5.83 9.34
N SER A 226 -27.13 -6.79 8.67
CA SER A 226 -28.20 -7.64 9.26
C SER A 226 -27.68 -8.97 9.81
N ASN A 227 -26.47 -9.41 9.42
CA ASN A 227 -25.96 -10.74 9.79
C ASN A 227 -24.49 -10.69 10.21
N LYS A 228 -24.22 -11.02 11.48
CA LYS A 228 -22.87 -11.00 12.07
C LYS A 228 -21.87 -11.94 11.38
N VAL A 229 -22.32 -13.11 10.88
CA VAL A 229 -21.44 -14.06 10.17
C VAL A 229 -21.03 -13.48 8.81
N ILE A 230 -21.97 -12.88 8.10
CA ILE A 230 -21.70 -12.26 6.80
C ILE A 230 -20.84 -11.00 6.98
N ASP A 231 -21.02 -10.25 8.08
CA ASP A 231 -20.14 -9.13 8.40
C ASP A 231 -18.70 -9.60 8.68
N LEU A 232 -18.55 -10.72 9.40
CA LEU A 232 -17.23 -11.33 9.62
C LEU A 232 -16.56 -11.73 8.30
N ILE A 233 -17.29 -12.39 7.40
CA ILE A 233 -16.79 -12.75 6.06
C ILE A 233 -16.38 -11.48 5.27
N GLY A 234 -17.21 -10.45 5.33
CA GLY A 234 -16.94 -9.17 4.67
C GLY A 234 -15.70 -8.44 5.17
N LYS A 235 -15.26 -8.67 6.40
CA LYS A 235 -14.02 -8.12 6.96
C LYS A 235 -12.75 -8.68 6.33
N PHE A 236 -12.83 -9.83 5.67
CA PHE A 236 -11.72 -10.45 4.96
C PHE A 236 -11.52 -9.92 3.52
N GLY A 237 -12.28 -8.91 3.09
CA GLY A 237 -12.09 -8.24 1.80
C GLY A 237 -12.24 -9.18 0.61
N MET A 238 -11.15 -9.43 -0.14
CA MET A 238 -11.15 -10.28 -1.34
C MET A 238 -11.01 -11.78 -1.05
N LEU A 239 -10.76 -12.17 0.19
CA LEU A 239 -10.51 -13.59 0.53
C LEU A 239 -11.63 -14.52 0.06
N PRO A 240 -12.95 -14.18 0.19
CA PRO A 240 -14.03 -15.02 -0.32
C PRO A 240 -13.90 -15.32 -1.83
N ALA A 241 -13.52 -14.31 -2.62
CA ALA A 241 -13.31 -14.47 -4.06
C ALA A 241 -12.14 -15.40 -4.39
N ILE A 242 -11.03 -15.27 -3.65
CA ILE A 242 -9.85 -16.14 -3.80
C ILE A 242 -10.19 -17.58 -3.41
N ILE A 243 -10.89 -17.79 -2.29
CA ILE A 243 -11.33 -19.13 -1.85
C ILE A 243 -12.20 -19.79 -2.92
N ILE A 244 -13.15 -19.05 -3.49
CA ILE A 244 -14.01 -19.61 -4.55
C ILE A 244 -13.19 -19.93 -5.78
N ALA A 245 -12.20 -19.12 -6.17
CA ALA A 245 -11.31 -19.41 -7.29
C ALA A 245 -10.49 -20.69 -7.08
N VAL A 246 -10.11 -21.03 -5.83
CA VAL A 246 -9.44 -22.32 -5.50
C VAL A 246 -10.32 -23.53 -5.87
N PHE A 247 -11.64 -23.41 -5.78
CA PHE A 247 -12.55 -24.49 -6.15
C PHE A 247 -12.99 -24.43 -7.61
N VAL A 248 -13.32 -23.25 -8.10
CA VAL A 248 -13.84 -23.05 -9.46
C VAL A 248 -12.77 -23.32 -10.52
N GLY A 249 -11.53 -22.90 -10.29
CA GLY A 249 -10.46 -23.06 -11.26
C GLY A 249 -10.17 -24.51 -11.62
N PRO A 250 -9.98 -25.43 -10.67
CA PRO A 250 -9.82 -26.85 -10.96
C PRO A 250 -11.06 -27.49 -11.60
N LEU A 251 -12.27 -27.10 -11.15
CA LEU A 251 -13.51 -27.60 -11.76
C LEU A 251 -13.66 -27.18 -13.22
N ALA A 252 -13.17 -25.99 -13.57
CA ALA A 252 -13.13 -25.50 -14.95
C ALA A 252 -11.97 -26.06 -15.77
N GLY A 253 -11.04 -26.80 -15.16
CA GLY A 253 -9.83 -27.31 -15.82
C GLY A 253 -8.78 -26.23 -16.10
N GLU A 254 -8.92 -25.05 -15.53
CA GLU A 254 -8.00 -23.91 -15.73
C GLU A 254 -6.81 -23.91 -14.77
N ILE A 255 -6.98 -24.45 -13.59
CA ILE A 255 -5.98 -24.46 -12.49
C ILE A 255 -5.78 -25.91 -12.05
N ALA A 256 -4.53 -26.28 -11.77
CA ALA A 256 -4.23 -27.57 -11.16
C ALA A 256 -4.78 -27.66 -9.74
N LEU A 257 -5.10 -28.87 -9.29
CA LEU A 257 -5.43 -29.10 -7.88
C LEU A 257 -4.21 -28.79 -7.00
N PRO A 258 -4.40 -28.19 -5.82
CA PRO A 258 -3.31 -27.93 -4.90
C PRO A 258 -2.58 -29.23 -4.49
N ASP A 259 -1.25 -29.21 -4.60
CA ASP A 259 -0.36 -30.26 -4.07
C ASP A 259 0.30 -29.73 -2.80
N ILE A 260 -0.19 -30.20 -1.63
CA ILE A 260 0.29 -29.68 -0.34
C ILE A 260 1.57 -30.36 0.06
N GLN A 261 2.66 -29.61 0.04
CA GLN A 261 3.96 -30.07 0.52
C GLN A 261 4.10 -29.80 2.02
N TRP A 262 4.30 -30.84 2.81
CA TRP A 262 4.42 -30.73 4.25
C TRP A 262 5.88 -30.54 4.73
N TRP A 263 6.86 -30.90 3.91
CA TRP A 263 8.27 -30.79 4.23
C TRP A 263 9.08 -30.20 3.07
N PRO A 264 10.10 -29.36 3.41
CA PRO A 264 10.38 -28.80 4.74
C PRO A 264 9.26 -27.88 5.20
N LEU A 265 8.97 -27.81 6.51
CA LEU A 265 7.87 -26.98 7.03
C LEU A 265 8.08 -25.48 6.74
N ILE A 266 9.33 -25.03 6.82
CA ILE A 266 9.70 -23.62 6.62
C ILE A 266 10.67 -23.53 5.44
N LYS A 267 10.36 -22.64 4.48
CA LYS A 267 11.28 -22.29 3.38
C LYS A 267 12.37 -21.37 3.90
N ILE A 268 13.58 -21.82 3.81
CA ILE A 268 14.77 -20.97 4.01
C ILE A 268 15.00 -20.21 2.69
N PRO A 269 15.09 -18.87 2.70
CA PRO A 269 15.33 -18.11 1.48
C PRO A 269 16.62 -18.48 0.77
N GLU A 270 16.57 -18.54 -0.54
CA GLU A 270 17.70 -18.85 -1.41
C GLU A 270 18.60 -17.61 -1.64
N PHE A 271 19.22 -17.12 -0.57
CA PHE A 271 20.00 -15.87 -0.61
C PHE A 271 21.07 -15.86 -1.70
N ALA A 272 21.77 -16.96 -1.91
CA ALA A 272 22.81 -17.05 -2.93
C ALA A 272 22.23 -16.88 -4.34
N ASN A 273 21.09 -17.52 -4.64
CA ASN A 273 20.44 -17.42 -5.94
C ASN A 273 19.90 -16.01 -6.18
N ILE A 274 19.27 -15.40 -5.17
CA ILE A 274 18.79 -14.01 -5.26
C ILE A 274 19.98 -13.06 -5.49
N TRP A 275 21.05 -13.19 -4.71
CA TRP A 275 22.23 -12.35 -4.83
C TRP A 275 22.85 -12.45 -6.23
N ASN A 276 23.07 -13.66 -6.72
CA ASN A 276 23.72 -13.88 -8.02
C ASN A 276 22.87 -13.43 -9.21
N GLN A 277 21.54 -13.48 -9.10
CA GLN A 277 20.63 -13.13 -10.20
C GLN A 277 20.15 -11.69 -10.18
N LEU A 278 20.14 -11.04 -9.00
CA LEU A 278 19.43 -9.78 -8.82
C LEU A 278 20.23 -8.68 -8.13
N SER A 279 21.32 -9.00 -7.39
CA SER A 279 22.10 -7.96 -6.73
C SER A 279 22.94 -7.17 -7.72
N PRO A 280 22.99 -5.82 -7.61
CA PRO A 280 23.83 -4.98 -8.48
C PRO A 280 25.32 -5.30 -8.35
N PHE A 281 25.74 -5.91 -7.24
CA PHE A 281 27.14 -6.36 -7.06
C PHE A 281 27.48 -7.61 -7.86
N ALA A 282 26.47 -8.44 -8.21
CA ALA A 282 26.66 -9.65 -8.99
C ALA A 282 26.38 -9.39 -10.50
N ILE A 283 25.32 -8.66 -10.82
CA ILE A 283 24.89 -8.45 -12.23
C ILE A 283 25.38 -7.14 -12.84
N GLY A 284 26.09 -6.30 -12.07
CA GLY A 284 26.50 -4.95 -12.43
C GLY A 284 25.45 -3.88 -12.12
N TRP A 285 25.94 -2.66 -11.94
CA TRP A 285 25.09 -1.49 -11.68
C TRP A 285 24.42 -0.98 -12.97
N PRO A 286 23.21 -0.39 -12.88
CA PRO A 286 22.53 0.22 -14.02
C PRO A 286 23.41 1.31 -14.66
N ASN A 287 23.36 1.42 -15.98
CA ASN A 287 24.03 2.50 -16.71
C ASN A 287 23.26 3.83 -16.56
N ALA A 288 23.90 4.95 -16.97
CA ALA A 288 23.31 6.28 -16.83
C ALA A 288 21.97 6.45 -17.57
N ALA A 289 21.79 5.80 -18.71
CA ALA A 289 20.54 5.85 -19.47
C ALA A 289 19.40 5.13 -18.71
N THR A 290 19.69 3.97 -18.11
CA THR A 290 18.72 3.22 -17.28
C THR A 290 18.34 4.02 -16.03
N TRP A 291 19.32 4.67 -15.36
CA TRP A 291 19.03 5.56 -14.25
C TRP A 291 18.08 6.70 -14.67
N ALA A 292 18.40 7.40 -15.77
CA ALA A 292 17.57 8.49 -16.28
C ALA A 292 16.15 8.04 -16.65
N ALA A 293 16.02 6.89 -17.32
CA ALA A 293 14.72 6.34 -17.72
C ALA A 293 13.85 5.92 -16.52
N SER A 294 14.47 5.55 -15.39
CA SER A 294 13.77 5.14 -14.16
C SER A 294 13.21 6.32 -13.35
N VAL A 295 13.74 7.53 -13.53
CA VAL A 295 13.33 8.72 -12.75
C VAL A 295 11.83 9.01 -12.87
N PRO A 296 11.22 9.11 -14.07
CA PRO A 296 9.78 9.39 -14.18
C PRO A 296 8.92 8.33 -13.52
N VAL A 297 9.31 7.05 -13.61
CA VAL A 297 8.59 5.93 -12.99
C VAL A 297 8.64 6.06 -11.46
N ALA A 298 9.83 6.30 -10.89
CA ALA A 298 10.00 6.46 -9.46
C ALA A 298 9.22 7.67 -8.90
N ILE A 299 9.17 8.79 -9.64
CA ILE A 299 8.36 9.96 -9.27
C ILE A 299 6.87 9.60 -9.23
N VAL A 300 6.37 8.92 -10.25
CA VAL A 300 4.98 8.47 -10.31
C VAL A 300 4.66 7.53 -9.15
N VAL A 301 5.53 6.57 -8.85
CA VAL A 301 5.37 5.66 -7.71
C VAL A 301 5.34 6.43 -6.39
N TYR A 302 6.18 7.45 -6.22
CA TYR A 302 6.19 8.27 -5.01
C TYR A 302 4.90 9.10 -4.87
N ILE A 303 4.39 9.68 -5.96
CA ILE A 303 3.11 10.42 -5.94
C ILE A 303 1.97 9.50 -5.48
N ILE A 304 1.93 8.26 -5.96
CA ILE A 304 0.94 7.26 -5.51
C ILE A 304 1.13 6.96 -4.01
N ALA A 305 2.36 6.66 -3.60
CA ALA A 305 2.67 6.31 -2.22
C ALA A 305 2.43 7.45 -1.22
N PHE A 306 2.47 8.71 -1.69
CA PHE A 306 2.17 9.85 -0.83
C PHE A 306 0.73 9.85 -0.33
N GLY A 307 -0.23 9.42 -1.14
CA GLY A 307 -1.62 9.25 -0.71
C GLY A 307 -1.76 8.31 0.50
N ASP A 308 -0.88 7.33 0.59
CA ASP A 308 -0.84 6.40 1.71
C ASP A 308 -0.43 7.09 3.03
N PHE A 309 0.47 8.09 3.00
CA PHE A 309 0.83 8.86 4.21
C PHE A 309 -0.35 9.67 4.73
N VAL A 310 -1.09 10.32 3.84
CA VAL A 310 -2.29 11.11 4.19
C VAL A 310 -3.35 10.20 4.80
N THR A 311 -3.59 9.06 4.17
CA THR A 311 -4.55 8.05 4.67
C THR A 311 -4.10 7.47 6.01
N SER A 312 -2.79 7.19 6.17
CA SER A 312 -2.22 6.70 7.42
C SER A 312 -2.45 7.69 8.56
N GLU A 313 -2.17 8.97 8.33
CA GLU A 313 -2.37 10.03 9.33
C GLU A 313 -3.84 10.14 9.73
N ALA A 314 -4.75 10.13 8.76
CA ALA A 314 -6.19 10.21 9.03
C ALA A 314 -6.69 9.03 9.87
N LEU A 315 -6.33 7.79 9.51
CA LEU A 315 -6.72 6.58 10.23
C LEU A 315 -6.19 6.55 11.67
N ILE A 316 -4.94 6.94 11.85
CA ILE A 316 -4.30 6.92 13.18
C ILE A 316 -4.81 8.05 14.05
N ARG A 317 -5.04 9.25 13.50
CA ARG A 317 -5.62 10.38 14.24
C ARG A 317 -7.02 10.04 14.74
N GLU A 318 -7.87 9.47 13.88
CA GLU A 318 -9.22 9.00 14.28
C GLU A 318 -9.15 7.92 15.38
N ALA A 319 -8.17 7.02 15.31
CA ALA A 319 -7.99 5.99 16.33
C ALA A 319 -7.51 6.58 17.68
N ASP A 320 -6.59 7.53 17.64
CA ASP A 320 -6.02 8.22 18.81
C ASP A 320 -7.09 9.03 19.55
N GLU A 321 -7.98 9.74 18.83
CA GLU A 321 -9.09 10.50 19.42
C GLU A 321 -10.10 9.63 20.18
N VAL A 322 -10.32 8.39 19.75
CA VAL A 322 -11.28 7.48 20.39
C VAL A 322 -10.70 6.81 21.64
N ARG A 323 -9.38 6.64 21.72
CA ARG A 323 -8.68 5.91 22.77
C ARG A 323 -7.76 6.82 23.61
N PRO A 324 -8.29 7.52 24.64
CA PRO A 324 -7.50 8.43 25.47
C PRO A 324 -6.51 7.73 26.41
N ASP A 325 -6.52 6.41 26.50
CA ASP A 325 -5.61 5.60 27.31
C ASP A 325 -4.22 5.41 26.66
N GLU A 326 -4.11 5.58 25.35
CA GLU A 326 -2.85 5.51 24.61
C GLU A 326 -2.71 6.75 23.72
N LYS A 327 -1.54 7.35 23.69
CA LYS A 327 -1.16 8.35 22.71
C LYS A 327 -0.41 7.68 21.58
N ILE A 328 -0.98 7.75 20.37
CA ILE A 328 -0.34 7.19 19.19
C ILE A 328 0.49 8.27 18.49
N ASP A 329 1.80 8.04 18.38
CA ASP A 329 2.70 8.95 17.68
C ASP A 329 2.87 8.50 16.23
N PHE A 330 2.08 9.09 15.32
CA PHE A 330 2.30 8.99 13.88
C PHE A 330 3.20 10.13 13.41
N ASN A 331 4.27 9.79 12.68
CA ASN A 331 5.22 10.75 12.13
C ASN A 331 5.55 10.40 10.68
N ALA A 332 5.02 11.19 9.74
CA ALA A 332 5.19 10.98 8.30
C ALA A 332 6.67 11.01 7.87
N ASN A 333 7.52 11.82 8.52
CA ASN A 333 8.95 11.86 8.19
C ASN A 333 9.65 10.57 8.59
N ARG A 334 9.31 10.02 9.77
CA ARG A 334 9.82 8.70 10.20
C ARG A 334 9.38 7.60 9.25
N SER A 335 8.12 7.61 8.86
CA SER A 335 7.56 6.65 7.91
C SER A 335 8.25 6.72 6.53
N ASN A 336 8.53 7.95 6.04
CA ASN A 336 9.35 8.17 4.85
C ASN A 336 10.76 7.59 5.01
N LEU A 337 11.43 7.85 6.15
CA LEU A 337 12.77 7.32 6.41
C LEU A 337 12.80 5.79 6.39
N VAL A 338 11.84 5.15 7.07
CA VAL A 338 11.76 3.67 7.10
C VAL A 338 11.50 3.11 5.71
N SER A 339 10.55 3.69 4.96
CA SER A 339 10.27 3.32 3.56
C SER A 339 11.50 3.48 2.67
N GLY A 340 12.24 4.58 2.86
CA GLY A 340 13.47 4.87 2.11
C GLY A 340 14.58 3.88 2.40
N ILE A 341 14.92 3.66 3.67
CA ILE A 341 15.93 2.69 4.10
C ILE A 341 15.60 1.31 3.53
N ARG A 342 14.34 0.89 3.67
CA ARG A 342 13.90 -0.41 3.19
C ARG A 342 14.01 -0.53 1.67
N ASN A 343 13.51 0.45 0.89
CA ASN A 343 13.56 0.37 -0.56
C ASN A 343 15.01 0.38 -1.07
N CYS A 344 15.90 1.20 -0.50
CA CYS A 344 17.33 1.19 -0.85
C CYS A 344 18.00 -0.15 -0.51
N ALA A 345 17.75 -0.69 0.67
CA ALA A 345 18.31 -1.98 1.07
C ALA A 345 17.80 -3.12 0.17
N MET A 346 16.49 -3.16 -0.11
CA MET A 346 15.91 -4.19 -0.96
C MET A 346 16.35 -4.05 -2.42
N ALA A 347 16.58 -2.85 -2.94
CA ALA A 347 17.14 -2.66 -4.28
C ALA A 347 18.51 -3.34 -4.45
N ILE A 348 19.25 -3.55 -3.35
CA ILE A 348 20.56 -4.21 -3.36
C ILE A 348 20.43 -5.71 -3.10
N VAL A 349 19.62 -6.10 -2.10
CA VAL A 349 19.58 -7.48 -1.59
C VAL A 349 18.55 -8.33 -2.31
N SER A 350 17.36 -7.78 -2.58
CA SER A 350 16.23 -8.49 -3.16
C SER A 350 15.29 -7.48 -3.83
N PRO A 351 15.66 -6.94 -5.01
CA PRO A 351 14.84 -5.98 -5.74
C PRO A 351 13.42 -6.50 -5.95
N TYR A 352 12.41 -5.65 -5.77
CA TYR A 352 11.04 -6.11 -5.66
C TYR A 352 10.08 -5.22 -6.44
N THR A 353 9.36 -5.80 -7.40
CA THR A 353 8.48 -5.07 -8.33
C THR A 353 7.34 -4.33 -7.64
N GLN A 354 6.84 -4.83 -6.52
CA GLN A 354 5.73 -4.23 -5.78
C GLN A 354 6.13 -3.00 -4.97
N MET A 355 7.42 -2.80 -4.75
CA MET A 355 8.01 -1.71 -3.97
C MET A 355 7.34 -1.51 -2.59
N CYS A 356 7.99 -0.86 -1.67
CA CYS A 356 7.40 -0.60 -0.37
C CYS A 356 6.69 0.74 -0.35
N GLY A 357 5.40 0.71 -0.01
CA GLY A 357 4.65 1.86 0.46
C GLY A 357 4.46 1.83 1.97
N PRO A 358 4.11 2.97 2.57
CA PRO A 358 3.96 3.11 4.02
C PRO A 358 2.69 2.44 4.55
N LEU A 359 1.70 2.15 3.71
CA LEU A 359 0.38 1.73 4.15
C LEU A 359 -0.17 0.52 3.37
N TRP A 360 -0.76 -0.41 4.11
CA TRP A 360 -1.79 -1.31 3.64
C TRP A 360 -3.13 -0.87 4.23
N ALA A 361 -3.86 -0.03 3.49
CA ALA A 361 -5.02 0.71 3.99
C ALA A 361 -6.11 -0.19 4.60
N ALA A 362 -6.52 -1.25 3.90
CA ALA A 362 -7.60 -2.14 4.37
C ALA A 362 -7.26 -2.83 5.70
N VAL A 363 -6.01 -3.28 5.86
CA VAL A 363 -5.56 -3.95 7.08
C VAL A 363 -5.40 -2.95 8.21
N THR A 364 -4.79 -1.80 7.96
CA THR A 364 -4.64 -0.74 8.97
C THR A 364 -5.99 -0.23 9.45
N ALA A 365 -6.97 -0.05 8.56
CA ALA A 365 -8.33 0.33 8.91
C ALA A 365 -9.04 -0.73 9.78
N ALA A 366 -8.86 -2.02 9.46
CA ALA A 366 -9.42 -3.11 10.27
C ALA A 366 -8.81 -3.13 11.69
N ILE A 367 -7.48 -2.97 11.79
CA ILE A 367 -6.77 -2.89 13.06
C ILE A 367 -7.22 -1.65 13.86
N ALA A 368 -7.30 -0.48 13.22
CA ALA A 368 -7.77 0.76 13.86
C ALA A 368 -9.21 0.63 14.35
N THR A 369 -10.09 -0.02 13.57
CA THR A 369 -11.48 -0.28 13.98
C THR A 369 -11.53 -1.13 15.25
N ARG A 370 -10.77 -2.22 15.28
CA ARG A 370 -10.73 -3.10 16.45
C ARG A 370 -10.03 -2.45 17.66
N TYR A 371 -9.01 -1.64 17.42
CA TYR A 371 -8.35 -0.83 18.45
C TYR A 371 -9.35 0.10 19.15
N LYS A 372 -10.27 0.73 18.40
CA LYS A 372 -11.32 1.60 18.96
C LYS A 372 -12.32 0.89 19.87
N GLU A 373 -12.41 -0.45 19.82
CA GLU A 373 -13.27 -1.25 20.72
C GLU A 373 -12.75 -1.26 22.17
N GLY A 374 -11.54 -0.79 22.43
CA GLY A 374 -10.96 -0.59 23.76
C GLY A 374 -9.75 -1.47 24.09
N PRO A 375 -9.11 -1.23 25.25
CA PRO A 375 -7.87 -1.91 25.65
C PRO A 375 -7.99 -3.42 25.81
N GLN A 376 -9.20 -3.91 26.12
CA GLN A 376 -9.47 -5.35 26.22
C GLN A 376 -9.49 -6.04 24.85
N ALA A 377 -9.93 -5.33 23.81
CA ALA A 377 -9.91 -5.82 22.45
C ALA A 377 -8.48 -5.81 21.88
N MET A 378 -7.74 -4.72 22.12
CA MET A 378 -6.37 -4.55 21.66
C MET A 378 -5.60 -3.63 22.63
N GLU A 379 -4.55 -4.13 23.27
CA GLU A 379 -3.78 -3.41 24.27
C GLU A 379 -3.18 -2.11 23.72
N SER A 380 -2.55 -2.19 22.55
CA SER A 380 -1.92 -1.08 21.84
C SER A 380 -2.14 -1.24 20.34
N ILE A 381 -2.12 -0.14 19.59
CA ILE A 381 -2.14 -0.18 18.12
C ILE A 381 -0.98 -1.01 17.56
N TYR A 382 0.18 -0.98 18.23
CA TYR A 382 1.35 -1.77 17.87
C TYR A 382 1.14 -3.28 18.08
N SER A 383 0.29 -3.68 19.02
CA SER A 383 -0.13 -5.08 19.20
C SER A 383 -0.81 -5.61 17.94
N GLY A 384 -1.69 -4.81 17.35
CA GLY A 384 -2.35 -5.16 16.09
C GLY A 384 -1.40 -5.17 14.91
N ALA A 385 -0.78 -4.03 14.62
CA ALA A 385 0.06 -3.85 13.44
C ALA A 385 1.30 -4.76 13.45
N GLY A 386 1.98 -4.88 14.62
CA GLY A 386 3.17 -5.69 14.75
C GLY A 386 2.88 -7.18 14.66
N THR A 387 1.85 -7.66 15.37
CA THR A 387 1.44 -9.06 15.29
C THR A 387 1.05 -9.44 13.86
N PHE A 388 0.23 -8.63 13.21
CA PHE A 388 -0.18 -8.89 11.83
C PHE A 388 1.03 -9.02 10.90
N ARG A 389 1.98 -8.07 10.95
CA ARG A 389 3.15 -8.11 10.06
C ARG A 389 4.07 -9.27 10.32
N LEU A 390 4.40 -9.54 11.57
CA LEU A 390 5.28 -10.65 11.90
C LEU A 390 4.62 -12.00 11.55
N SER A 391 3.33 -12.16 11.83
CA SER A 391 2.58 -13.37 11.47
C SER A 391 2.49 -13.57 9.95
N THR A 392 2.26 -12.50 9.18
CA THR A 392 2.25 -12.57 7.71
C THR A 392 3.59 -13.04 7.18
N PHE A 393 4.71 -12.52 7.71
CA PHE A 393 6.06 -12.93 7.35
C PHE A 393 6.29 -14.43 7.62
N VAL A 394 5.91 -14.90 8.80
CA VAL A 394 6.04 -16.33 9.17
C VAL A 394 5.16 -17.20 8.26
N CYS A 395 3.91 -16.79 8.03
CA CYS A 395 2.96 -17.57 7.21
C CYS A 395 3.42 -17.72 5.76
N VAL A 396 4.00 -16.67 5.17
CA VAL A 396 4.58 -16.73 3.81
C VAL A 396 5.72 -17.74 3.73
N ALA A 397 6.48 -17.92 4.81
CA ALA A 397 7.57 -18.88 4.86
C ALA A 397 7.11 -20.34 5.08
N LEU A 398 5.84 -20.56 5.45
CA LEU A 398 5.31 -21.92 5.66
C LEU A 398 4.99 -22.60 4.32
N ILE A 399 5.76 -23.66 4.00
CA ILE A 399 5.61 -24.40 2.74
C ILE A 399 4.21 -24.99 2.55
N PRO A 400 3.53 -25.58 3.55
CA PRO A 400 2.17 -26.06 3.34
C PRO A 400 1.19 -25.00 2.88
N ILE A 401 1.35 -23.76 3.35
CA ILE A 401 0.49 -22.63 2.95
C ILE A 401 0.85 -22.17 1.52
N SER A 402 2.14 -21.97 1.25
CA SER A 402 2.59 -21.48 -0.06
C SER A 402 2.32 -22.49 -1.17
N SER A 403 2.52 -23.79 -0.92
CA SER A 403 2.24 -24.86 -1.90
C SER A 403 0.73 -25.04 -2.15
N PHE A 404 -0.10 -24.97 -1.10
CA PHE A 404 -1.55 -24.98 -1.24
C PHE A 404 -2.06 -23.84 -2.12
N LEU A 405 -1.52 -22.63 -1.95
CA LEU A 405 -1.97 -21.45 -2.68
C LEU A 405 -1.32 -21.31 -4.05
N GLN A 406 -0.20 -21.99 -4.32
CA GLN A 406 0.59 -21.83 -5.55
C GLN A 406 -0.22 -21.87 -6.84
N PRO A 407 -1.14 -22.83 -7.10
CA PRO A 407 -1.87 -22.89 -8.35
C PRO A 407 -2.83 -21.72 -8.56
N VAL A 408 -3.36 -21.13 -7.48
CA VAL A 408 -4.35 -20.04 -7.55
C VAL A 408 -3.71 -18.64 -7.57
N LEU A 409 -2.41 -18.52 -7.28
CA LEU A 409 -1.74 -17.21 -7.19
C LEU A 409 -1.90 -16.32 -8.42
N PRO A 410 -1.84 -16.82 -9.69
CA PRO A 410 -2.07 -15.99 -10.86
C PRO A 410 -3.48 -15.37 -10.87
N VAL A 411 -4.50 -16.15 -10.51
CA VAL A 411 -5.89 -15.67 -10.42
C VAL A 411 -6.06 -14.70 -9.28
N ALA A 412 -5.50 -14.97 -8.09
CA ALA A 412 -5.53 -14.07 -6.95
C ALA A 412 -4.88 -12.71 -7.26
N LEU A 413 -3.78 -12.70 -8.03
CA LEU A 413 -3.16 -11.48 -8.52
C LEU A 413 -4.10 -10.73 -9.48
N SER A 414 -4.70 -11.41 -10.46
CA SER A 414 -5.65 -10.80 -11.39
C SER A 414 -6.82 -10.14 -10.66
N LEU A 415 -7.41 -10.83 -9.69
CA LEU A 415 -8.49 -10.27 -8.86
C LEU A 415 -8.03 -9.03 -8.10
N THR A 416 -6.81 -9.06 -7.56
CA THR A 416 -6.23 -7.90 -6.85
C THR A 416 -6.06 -6.70 -7.79
N LEU A 417 -5.53 -6.91 -8.99
CA LEU A 417 -5.30 -5.85 -9.96
C LEU A 417 -6.60 -5.28 -10.53
N LEU A 418 -7.60 -6.12 -10.80
CA LEU A 418 -8.92 -5.67 -11.25
C LEU A 418 -9.62 -4.82 -10.20
N VAL A 419 -9.66 -5.28 -8.94
CA VAL A 419 -10.22 -4.51 -7.82
C VAL A 419 -9.47 -3.20 -7.62
N GLN A 420 -8.13 -3.24 -7.68
CA GLN A 420 -7.31 -2.05 -7.55
C GLN A 420 -7.56 -1.06 -8.70
N GLY A 421 -7.77 -1.56 -9.92
CA GLY A 421 -8.13 -0.75 -11.07
C GLY A 421 -9.40 0.08 -10.81
N TYR A 422 -10.44 -0.56 -10.31
CA TYR A 422 -11.68 0.13 -9.92
C TYR A 422 -11.45 1.18 -8.83
N VAL A 423 -10.77 0.80 -7.74
CA VAL A 423 -10.52 1.72 -6.61
C VAL A 423 -9.70 2.93 -7.05
N CYS A 424 -8.66 2.74 -7.86
CA CYS A 424 -7.84 3.84 -8.36
C CYS A 424 -8.62 4.79 -9.27
N CYS A 425 -9.47 4.27 -10.16
CA CYS A 425 -10.31 5.10 -11.02
C CYS A 425 -11.34 5.89 -10.20
N SER A 426 -11.96 5.27 -9.20
CA SER A 426 -12.90 5.95 -8.30
C SER A 426 -12.22 7.06 -7.51
N LEU A 427 -11.10 6.76 -6.83
CA LEU A 427 -10.36 7.75 -6.06
C LEU A 427 -9.82 8.89 -6.94
N ALA A 428 -9.38 8.60 -8.15
CA ALA A 428 -8.93 9.62 -9.09
C ALA A 428 -10.04 10.62 -9.44
N MET A 429 -11.27 10.13 -9.65
CA MET A 429 -12.42 11.00 -9.88
C MET A 429 -12.78 11.82 -8.65
N ASP A 430 -12.73 11.22 -7.46
CA ASP A 430 -13.02 11.90 -6.19
C ASP A 430 -11.99 12.99 -5.86
N MET A 431 -10.77 12.89 -6.37
CA MET A 431 -9.70 13.89 -6.19
C MET A 431 -9.87 15.11 -7.09
N CYS A 432 -10.67 15.01 -8.16
CA CYS A 432 -10.90 16.09 -9.10
C CYS A 432 -12.00 17.02 -8.60
N ASN A 433 -11.73 18.33 -8.52
CA ASN A 433 -12.67 19.32 -8.00
C ASN A 433 -13.71 19.77 -9.05
N ASP A 434 -13.39 19.64 -10.33
CA ASP A 434 -14.22 20.11 -11.44
C ASP A 434 -14.02 19.27 -12.71
N THR A 435 -14.83 19.56 -13.73
CA THR A 435 -14.82 18.84 -15.01
C THR A 435 -13.53 19.04 -15.82
N ILE A 436 -12.82 20.15 -15.63
CA ILE A 436 -11.53 20.41 -16.29
C ILE A 436 -10.47 19.47 -15.69
N GLU A 437 -10.40 19.37 -14.36
CA GLU A 437 -9.51 18.43 -13.69
C GLU A 437 -9.81 16.98 -14.07
N GLN A 438 -11.10 16.63 -14.19
CA GLN A 438 -11.52 15.30 -14.67
C GLN A 438 -11.04 15.03 -16.10
N GLY A 439 -11.13 16.03 -16.98
CA GLY A 439 -10.61 15.93 -18.35
C GLY A 439 -9.10 15.72 -18.39
N ILE A 440 -8.33 16.51 -17.63
CA ILE A 440 -6.87 16.36 -17.51
C ILE A 440 -6.53 14.97 -16.94
N CYS A 441 -7.22 14.57 -15.87
CA CYS A 441 -7.04 13.27 -15.23
C CYS A 441 -7.25 12.12 -16.22
N GLY A 442 -8.34 12.13 -16.97
CA GLY A 442 -8.69 11.10 -17.95
C GLY A 442 -7.65 10.98 -19.08
N VAL A 443 -7.29 12.10 -19.72
CA VAL A 443 -6.30 12.11 -20.81
C VAL A 443 -4.92 11.70 -20.31
N MET A 444 -4.47 12.29 -19.20
CA MET A 444 -3.19 11.91 -18.58
C MET A 444 -3.15 10.43 -18.20
N GLY A 445 -4.23 9.92 -17.59
CA GLY A 445 -4.35 8.52 -17.21
C GLY A 445 -4.27 7.57 -18.40
N ALA A 446 -4.96 7.88 -19.49
CA ALA A 446 -4.90 7.10 -20.74
C ALA A 446 -3.50 7.10 -21.36
N VAL A 447 -2.85 8.26 -21.45
CA VAL A 447 -1.47 8.36 -21.97
C VAL A 447 -0.48 7.61 -21.08
N LEU A 448 -0.60 7.76 -19.74
CA LEU A 448 0.25 7.07 -18.79
C LEU A 448 0.12 5.55 -18.91
N ALA A 449 -1.11 5.05 -19.05
CA ALA A 449 -1.38 3.62 -19.19
C ALA A 449 -0.87 3.02 -20.51
N THR A 450 -0.82 3.82 -21.58
CA THR A 450 -0.49 3.32 -22.94
C THR A 450 0.91 3.67 -23.40
N ARG A 451 1.49 4.79 -22.92
CA ARG A 451 2.80 5.32 -23.31
C ARG A 451 3.82 5.40 -22.17
N GLY A 452 3.39 5.08 -20.95
CA GLY A 452 4.24 5.05 -19.77
C GLY A 452 4.33 6.39 -18.99
N ALA A 453 5.04 6.32 -17.86
CA ALA A 453 5.06 7.38 -16.86
C ALA A 453 5.58 8.73 -17.37
N ALA A 454 6.65 8.74 -18.17
CA ALA A 454 7.25 9.98 -18.67
C ALA A 454 6.26 10.77 -19.55
N TRP A 455 5.63 10.12 -20.50
CA TRP A 455 4.65 10.76 -21.39
C TRP A 455 3.40 11.18 -20.63
N GLY A 456 2.93 10.35 -19.70
CA GLY A 456 1.78 10.69 -18.85
C GLY A 456 2.04 11.98 -18.07
N LEU A 457 3.20 12.11 -17.41
CA LEU A 457 3.57 13.32 -16.67
C LEU A 457 3.69 14.55 -17.57
N VAL A 458 4.35 14.44 -18.73
CA VAL A 458 4.50 15.55 -19.66
C VAL A 458 3.14 16.05 -20.14
N VAL A 459 2.26 15.13 -20.58
CA VAL A 459 0.91 15.49 -21.06
C VAL A 459 0.06 16.06 -19.94
N GLY A 460 0.09 15.45 -18.74
CA GLY A 460 -0.69 15.93 -17.60
C GLY A 460 -0.29 17.35 -17.17
N LEU A 461 1.01 17.61 -17.06
CA LEU A 461 1.50 18.95 -16.74
C LEU A 461 1.21 19.96 -17.85
N ALA A 462 1.41 19.58 -19.12
CA ALA A 462 1.10 20.46 -20.26
C ALA A 462 -0.39 20.85 -20.27
N LEU A 463 -1.29 19.88 -20.13
CA LEU A 463 -2.73 20.12 -20.05
C LEU A 463 -3.09 20.98 -18.83
N PHE A 464 -2.48 20.71 -17.66
CA PHE A 464 -2.69 21.54 -16.50
C PHE A 464 -2.36 23.01 -16.78
N PHE A 465 -1.19 23.31 -17.35
CA PHE A 465 -0.82 24.69 -17.66
C PHE A 465 -1.65 25.33 -18.77
N ILE A 466 -2.09 24.56 -19.76
CA ILE A 466 -2.97 25.06 -20.83
C ILE A 466 -4.38 25.38 -20.31
N CYS A 467 -4.91 24.50 -19.45
CA CYS A 467 -6.26 24.62 -18.90
C CYS A 467 -6.29 25.29 -17.52
N TYR A 468 -5.16 25.84 -17.06
CA TYR A 468 -5.07 26.45 -15.74
C TYR A 468 -6.08 27.59 -15.58
N GLN A 469 -6.88 27.49 -14.52
CA GLN A 469 -7.79 28.54 -14.10
C GLN A 469 -7.45 28.98 -12.68
N LYS A 470 -7.55 30.29 -12.42
CA LYS A 470 -7.45 30.84 -11.07
C LYS A 470 -8.52 30.21 -10.19
N ARG A 471 -8.14 29.79 -8.98
CA ARG A 471 -9.06 29.14 -8.04
C ARG A 471 -9.28 30.03 -6.83
N ASP A 472 -10.49 29.95 -6.26
CA ASP A 472 -10.83 30.55 -4.98
C ASP A 472 -10.20 29.78 -3.80
N LYS A 473 -10.46 30.27 -2.58
CA LYS A 473 -9.95 29.66 -1.35
C LYS A 473 -10.51 28.24 -1.11
N ASP A 474 -11.63 27.91 -1.72
CA ASP A 474 -12.30 26.61 -1.62
C ASP A 474 -11.93 25.66 -2.77
N GLY A 475 -10.95 26.07 -3.60
CA GLY A 475 -10.42 25.27 -4.71
C GLY A 475 -11.31 25.23 -5.95
N LYS A 476 -12.40 26.02 -6.02
CA LYS A 476 -13.26 26.13 -7.20
C LYS A 476 -12.67 27.11 -8.22
N ALA A 477 -12.80 26.78 -9.50
CA ALA A 477 -12.37 27.65 -10.57
C ALA A 477 -13.13 28.97 -10.52
N ILE A 478 -12.40 30.08 -10.45
CA ILE A 478 -12.99 31.41 -10.63
C ILE A 478 -13.20 31.56 -12.13
N VAL A 479 -14.43 31.35 -12.58
CA VAL A 479 -14.85 31.65 -13.96
C VAL A 479 -14.93 33.17 -14.07
N GLU A 480 -13.83 33.81 -14.47
CA GLU A 480 -13.96 35.14 -15.09
C GLU A 480 -14.77 34.91 -16.37
N ASP A 481 -15.94 35.53 -16.50
CA ASP A 481 -16.88 35.37 -17.61
C ASP A 481 -16.12 35.39 -18.95
N VAL A 482 -15.71 34.23 -19.42
CA VAL A 482 -15.41 34.03 -20.82
C VAL A 482 -16.76 33.97 -21.48
N VAL A 483 -17.17 35.09 -22.05
CA VAL A 483 -18.33 35.17 -22.93
C VAL A 483 -18.11 34.13 -24.03
N VAL A 484 -18.60 32.92 -23.83
CA VAL A 484 -18.79 31.96 -24.91
C VAL A 484 -19.85 32.58 -25.79
N PRO A 485 -19.56 32.98 -27.05
CA PRO A 485 -20.56 33.46 -27.95
C PRO A 485 -21.66 32.41 -28.05
N ALA A 486 -22.87 32.80 -27.74
CA ALA A 486 -24.01 31.95 -27.50
C ALA A 486 -24.25 30.98 -28.67
N VAL A 487 -24.31 29.71 -28.34
CA VAL A 487 -25.01 28.67 -29.14
C VAL A 487 -26.54 28.85 -28.93
N GLU A 488 -27.02 30.10 -28.86
CA GLU A 488 -28.42 30.40 -28.63
C GLU A 488 -29.21 30.71 -29.94
N GLU A 489 -28.49 30.85 -31.08
CA GLU A 489 -29.20 31.17 -32.35
C GLU A 489 -29.66 29.94 -33.16
N ALA A 490 -29.49 28.72 -32.67
CA ALA A 490 -29.92 27.52 -33.39
C ALA A 490 -31.33 27.01 -32.98
N LYS A 491 -31.97 27.60 -31.98
CA LYS A 491 -33.32 27.18 -31.53
C LYS A 491 -34.48 28.00 -32.07
N ASP A 492 -34.22 29.14 -32.69
CA ASP A 492 -35.27 30.00 -33.26
C ASP A 492 -35.41 29.87 -34.77
N ALA A 493 -34.70 28.96 -35.42
CA ALA A 493 -34.85 28.68 -36.84
C ALA A 493 -35.78 27.47 -37.17
N GLU A 494 -36.40 26.86 -36.16
CA GLU A 494 -37.42 25.80 -36.31
C GLU A 494 -38.75 26.15 -35.65
N LYS A 495 -39.26 27.36 -35.92
CA LYS A 495 -40.67 27.68 -35.72
C LYS A 495 -41.27 28.26 -36.97
#